data_69fd2ba7b0ed4affa5676b397a91ae73
#
_entry.id   69fd2ba7b0ed4affa5676b397a91ae73
#
_cell.length_a   1.000
_cell.length_b   1.000
_cell.length_c   1.000
_cell.angle_alpha   90.00
_cell.angle_beta   90.00
_cell.angle_gamma   90.00
#
_symmetry.space_group_name_H-M   'P 1'
#
loop_
_entity.id
_entity.type
_entity.pdbx_description
1 polymer ?
#
loop_
_entity_poly.entity_id
_entity_poly.type
_entity_poly.pdbx_seq_one_letter_code
_entity_poly.pdbx_strand_id
1 'polypeptide(L)'
;MNRHEIEKKLSEIFMKRFSKNIVSMPEMKKMKLLGKAGIPARELLHVYFDVKNIFGISIPEDDIVEGRFDTFEHILDIICEQMLHSTA
;
A
#
# COMPACT_ATOMS: atom_id res chain seq x y z
N MET A 1 -8.22 -13.72 2.80
CA MET A 1 -7.06 -13.45 1.94
C MET A 1 -5.81 -13.43 2.81
N ASN A 2 -4.78 -14.18 2.45
CA ASN A 2 -3.55 -14.20 3.24
C ASN A 2 -2.60 -13.06 2.83
N ARG A 3 -1.53 -12.86 3.61
CA ARG A 3 -0.57 -11.77 3.35
C ARG A 3 0.05 -11.84 1.96
N HIS A 4 0.36 -13.04 1.48
CA HIS A 4 0.96 -13.22 0.16
C HIS A 4 0.03 -12.74 -0.95
N GLU A 5 -1.25 -13.06 -0.86
CA GLU A 5 -2.24 -12.62 -1.84
C GLU A 5 -2.45 -11.11 -1.79
N ILE A 6 -2.45 -10.54 -0.60
CA ILE A 6 -2.58 -9.09 -0.41
C ILE A 6 -1.37 -8.40 -1.02
N GLU A 7 -0.17 -8.91 -0.75
CA GLU A 7 1.06 -8.35 -1.31
C GLU A 7 1.04 -8.39 -2.84
N LYS A 8 0.58 -9.49 -3.41
CA LYS A 8 0.47 -9.63 -4.86
C LYS A 8 -0.46 -8.58 -5.46
N LYS A 9 -1.62 -8.39 -4.86
CA LYS A 9 -2.58 -7.40 -5.34
C LYS A 9 -2.07 -5.97 -5.19
N LEU A 10 -1.43 -5.67 -4.08
CA LEU A 10 -0.84 -4.35 -3.86
C LEU A 10 0.27 -4.09 -4.87
N SER A 11 1.08 -5.11 -5.14
CA SER A 11 2.14 -5.04 -6.15
C SER A 11 1.56 -4.75 -7.54
N GLU A 12 0.42 -5.34 -7.87
CA GLU A 12 -0.26 -5.07 -9.15
C GLU A 12 -0.72 -3.63 -9.26
N ILE A 13 -1.19 -3.04 -8.16
CA ILE A 13 -1.57 -1.63 -8.12
C ILE A 13 -0.36 -0.75 -8.46
N PHE A 14 0.78 -1.03 -7.83
CA PHE A 14 2.00 -0.27 -8.06
C PHE A 14 2.52 -0.44 -9.48
N MET A 15 2.46 -1.65 -10.02
CA MET A 15 2.89 -1.92 -11.39
C MET A 15 2.01 -1.15 -12.39
N LYS A 16 0.70 -1.17 -12.17
CA LYS A 16 -0.24 -0.51 -13.07
C LYS A 16 -0.11 1.01 -13.05
N ARG A 17 0.11 1.60 -11.88
CA ARG A 17 0.18 3.05 -11.75
C ARG A 17 1.56 3.63 -12.02
N PHE A 18 2.61 2.92 -11.63
CA PHE A 18 3.96 3.46 -11.65
C PHE A 18 4.93 2.66 -12.52
N SER A 19 4.48 1.55 -13.09
CA SER A 19 5.33 0.62 -13.85
C SER A 19 6.53 0.14 -13.02
N LYS A 20 6.34 -0.04 -11.71
CA LYS A 20 7.37 -0.50 -10.79
C LYS A 20 6.99 -1.86 -10.22
N ASN A 21 7.85 -2.85 -10.46
CA ASN A 21 7.65 -4.20 -9.92
C ASN A 21 8.31 -4.29 -8.53
N ILE A 22 7.54 -3.96 -7.51
CA ILE A 22 8.05 -3.92 -6.13
C ILE A 22 8.49 -5.30 -5.65
N VAL A 23 7.82 -6.37 -6.10
CA VAL A 23 8.15 -7.72 -5.68
C VAL A 23 9.56 -8.13 -6.13
N SER A 24 9.97 -7.70 -7.33
CA SER A 24 11.31 -8.01 -7.84
C SER A 24 12.38 -7.03 -7.34
N MET A 25 11.99 -6.02 -6.57
CA MET A 25 12.90 -5.02 -6.02
C MET A 25 12.64 -4.88 -4.51
N PRO A 26 13.10 -5.86 -3.70
CA PRO A 26 12.78 -5.90 -2.27
C PRO A 26 13.16 -4.64 -1.49
N GLU A 27 14.22 -3.95 -1.89
CA GLU A 27 14.64 -2.72 -1.24
C GLU A 27 13.61 -1.60 -1.37
N MET A 28 12.79 -1.63 -2.40
CA MET A 28 11.76 -0.62 -2.58
C MET A 28 10.60 -0.77 -1.60
N LYS A 29 10.43 -1.94 -1.00
CA LYS A 29 9.37 -2.17 -0.02
C LYS A 29 9.53 -1.29 1.22
N LYS A 30 10.76 -0.95 1.56
CA LYS A 30 11.09 -0.14 2.74
C LYS A 30 11.42 1.30 2.39
N MET A 31 11.39 1.64 1.10
CA MET A 31 11.76 2.97 0.63
C MET A 31 10.59 3.94 0.79
N LYS A 32 10.88 5.15 1.27
CA LYS A 32 9.86 6.19 1.38
C LYS A 32 9.32 6.55 0.00
N LEU A 33 8.03 6.40 -0.19
CA LEU A 33 7.41 6.59 -1.50
C LEU A 33 7.47 8.03 -1.98
N LEU A 34 7.24 8.98 -1.07
CA LEU A 34 7.28 10.41 -1.43
C LEU A 34 8.69 10.92 -1.69
N GLY A 35 9.69 10.28 -1.10
CA GLY A 35 11.07 10.71 -1.23
C GLY A 35 11.82 9.92 -2.29
N LYS A 36 12.51 8.89 -1.84
CA LYS A 36 13.45 8.13 -2.69
C LYS A 36 12.80 7.41 -3.85
N ALA A 37 11.59 6.92 -3.69
CA ALA A 37 10.88 6.26 -4.78
C ALA A 37 10.31 7.23 -5.81
N GLY A 38 10.26 8.52 -5.47
CA GLY A 38 9.84 9.56 -6.40
C GLY A 38 8.36 9.57 -6.75
N ILE A 39 7.52 9.05 -5.87
CA ILE A 39 6.07 9.01 -6.09
C ILE A 39 5.46 10.30 -5.52
N PRO A 40 4.78 11.11 -6.34
CA PRO A 40 4.14 12.33 -5.86
C PRO A 40 3.01 12.04 -4.87
N ALA A 41 2.75 13.00 -3.97
CA ALA A 41 1.67 12.86 -2.99
C ALA A 41 0.32 12.60 -3.65
N ARG A 42 0.06 13.23 -4.78
CA ARG A 42 -1.18 13.04 -5.55
C ARG A 42 -1.34 11.58 -5.98
N GLU A 43 -0.27 10.95 -6.45
CA GLU A 43 -0.31 9.57 -6.88
C GLU A 43 -0.46 8.60 -5.69
N LEU A 44 0.12 8.95 -4.56
CA LEU A 44 -0.03 8.17 -3.34
C LEU A 44 -1.49 8.21 -2.87
N LEU A 45 -2.17 9.33 -3.06
CA LEU A 45 -3.60 9.44 -2.75
C LEU A 45 -4.42 8.50 -3.65
N HIS A 46 -4.04 8.38 -4.92
CA HIS A 46 -4.71 7.44 -5.82
C HIS A 46 -4.51 6.00 -5.36
N VAL A 47 -3.33 5.66 -4.87
CA VAL A 47 -3.08 4.33 -4.28
C VAL A 47 -4.00 4.09 -3.09
N TYR A 48 -4.18 5.10 -2.25
CA TYR A 48 -5.10 5.03 -1.11
C TYR A 48 -6.51 4.66 -1.56
N PHE A 49 -7.04 5.32 -2.59
CA PHE A 49 -8.37 5.02 -3.10
C PHE A 49 -8.45 3.62 -3.74
N ASP A 50 -7.40 3.21 -4.47
CA ASP A 50 -7.35 1.89 -5.06
C ASP A 50 -7.38 0.79 -4.00
N VAL A 51 -6.63 0.99 -2.92
CA VAL A 51 -6.58 0.04 -1.81
C VAL A 51 -7.97 -0.08 -1.17
N LYS A 52 -8.62 1.03 -0.91
CA LYS A 52 -9.98 1.00 -0.35
C LYS A 52 -10.94 0.23 -1.24
N ASN A 53 -10.89 0.47 -2.54
CA ASN A 53 -11.83 -0.13 -3.47
C ASN A 53 -11.55 -1.62 -3.73
N ILE A 54 -10.28 -1.96 -3.93
CA ILE A 54 -9.90 -3.34 -4.28
C ILE A 54 -10.04 -4.28 -3.09
N PHE A 55 -9.65 -3.84 -1.91
CA PHE A 55 -9.70 -4.68 -0.72
C PHE A 55 -11.00 -4.52 0.09
N GLY A 56 -11.81 -3.51 -0.25
CA GLY A 56 -13.07 -3.27 0.47
C GLY A 56 -12.88 -2.91 1.93
N ILE A 57 -11.82 -2.18 2.25
CA ILE A 57 -11.48 -1.80 3.61
C ILE A 57 -11.47 -0.29 3.77
N SER A 58 -11.47 0.15 5.04
CA SER A 58 -11.23 1.56 5.37
C SER A 58 -9.85 1.68 5.99
N ILE A 59 -9.08 2.68 5.56
CA ILE A 59 -7.76 2.94 6.15
C ILE A 59 -7.96 3.98 7.25
N PRO A 60 -7.53 3.69 8.50
CA PRO A 60 -7.68 4.64 9.58
C PRO A 60 -6.99 5.97 9.25
N GLU A 61 -7.68 7.07 9.52
CA GLU A 61 -7.14 8.40 9.26
C GLU A 61 -5.85 8.63 10.04
N ASP A 62 -5.76 8.09 11.25
CA ASP A 62 -4.56 8.19 12.09
C ASP A 62 -3.32 7.62 11.40
N ASP A 63 -3.47 6.53 10.65
CA ASP A 63 -2.34 5.92 9.93
C ASP A 63 -1.79 6.86 8.85
N ILE A 64 -2.64 7.69 8.28
CA ILE A 64 -2.21 8.66 7.28
C ILE A 64 -1.57 9.87 7.94
N VAL A 65 -2.21 10.39 9.00
CA VAL A 65 -1.72 11.56 9.73
C VAL A 65 -0.38 11.29 10.38
N GLU A 66 -0.17 10.10 10.93
CA GLU A 66 1.08 9.70 11.56
C GLU A 66 2.17 9.30 10.55
N GLY A 67 1.84 9.30 9.26
CA GLY A 67 2.81 8.99 8.22
C GLY A 67 3.08 7.52 8.03
N ARG A 68 2.21 6.64 8.49
CA ARG A 68 2.38 5.20 8.30
C ARG A 68 2.11 4.77 6.86
N PHE A 69 1.42 5.58 6.08
CA PHE A 69 1.13 5.31 4.67
C PHE A 69 2.27 5.86 3.81
N ASP A 70 3.49 5.42 4.10
CA ASP A 70 4.70 6.00 3.53
C ASP A 70 5.59 5.02 2.76
N THR A 71 5.49 3.72 3.03
CA THR A 71 6.25 2.70 2.31
C THR A 71 5.32 1.58 1.87
N PHE A 72 5.75 0.81 0.87
CA PHE A 72 4.99 -0.36 0.42
C PHE A 72 4.75 -1.33 1.58
N GLU A 73 5.77 -1.59 2.38
CA GLU A 73 5.67 -2.53 3.50
C GLU A 73 4.67 -2.06 4.56
N HIS A 74 4.68 -0.76 4.88
CA HIS A 74 3.73 -0.18 5.84
C HIS A 74 2.30 -0.23 5.31
N ILE A 75 2.10 0.06 4.02
CA ILE A 75 0.79 -0.04 3.40
C ILE A 75 0.29 -1.48 3.45
N LEU A 76 1.16 -2.43 3.17
CA LEU A 76 0.82 -3.85 3.25
C LEU A 76 0.39 -4.24 4.67
N ASP A 77 1.11 -3.77 5.68
CA ASP A 77 0.77 -4.03 7.09
C ASP A 77 -0.61 -3.45 7.44
N ILE A 78 -0.89 -2.24 7.00
CA ILE A 78 -2.18 -1.60 7.24
C ILE A 78 -3.32 -2.42 6.61
N ILE A 79 -3.14 -2.86 5.38
CA ILE A 79 -4.14 -3.67 4.69
C ILE A 79 -4.38 -4.97 5.45
N CYS A 80 -3.32 -5.65 5.85
CA CYS A 80 -3.43 -6.90 6.59
C CYS A 80 -4.18 -6.70 7.91
N GLU A 81 -3.88 -5.64 8.64
CA GLU A 81 -4.57 -5.32 9.89
C GLU A 81 -6.07 -5.10 9.66
N GLN A 82 -6.43 -4.33 8.64
CA GLN A 82 -7.82 -4.03 8.36
C GLN A 82 -8.59 -5.25 7.84
N MET A 83 -7.95 -6.09 7.04
CA MET A 83 -8.56 -7.33 6.56
C MET A 83 -8.85 -8.28 7.72
N LEU A 84 -7.94 -8.33 8.68
CA LEU A 84 -8.11 -9.16 9.86
C LEU A 84 -9.30 -8.69 10.71
N HIS A 85 -9.43 -7.39 10.89
CA HIS A 85 -10.55 -6.80 11.65
C HIS A 85 -11.89 -6.97 10.94
N SER A 86 -11.90 -6.91 9.61
CA SER A 86 -13.15 -7.00 8.85
C SER A 86 -13.73 -8.40 8.81
N THR A 87 -12.96 -9.43 9.16
CA THR A 87 -13.43 -10.81 9.20
C THR A 87 -13.94 -11.23 10.57
N ALA A 88 -13.86 -10.36 11.54
CA ALA A 88 -14.28 -10.65 12.92
C ALA A 88 -15.81 -10.52 13.14
#